data_758c95afd040f3114880baaec5fa4f67
#
_entry.id   758c95afd040f3114880baaec5fa4f67
#
_cell.length_a   1.000
_cell.length_b   1.000
_cell.length_c   1.000
_cell.angle_alpha   90.00
_cell.angle_beta   90.00
_cell.angle_gamma   90.00
#
_symmetry.space_group_name_H-M   'P 1'
#
loop_
_entity.id
_entity.type
_entity.pdbx_description
1 polymer ?
#
loop_
_entity_poly.entity_id
_entity_poly.type
_entity_poly.pdbx_seq_one_letter_code
_entity_poly.pdbx_strand_id
1 'polypeptide(L)'
;MPYLQLDVNEHYPSSVKRTLAAAMCETYARMMSVDIRRISVAIRELGDGGIWRIPELNAEPVPVSLLMLDIRRGRPADLRMQVAKALCEHCIRVLGLREDRLNVEFTQHDGDEMYHPTLGGFSPDWTPGEADAGSSGNATRAG
;
A
#
# COMPACT_ATOMS: atom_id res chain seq x y z
N MET A 1 -3.25 7.88 8.74
CA MET A 1 -3.48 6.42 8.93
C MET A 1 -3.16 5.71 7.64
N PRO A 2 -2.15 4.83 7.60
CA PRO A 2 -1.87 4.08 6.39
C PRO A 2 -2.97 3.07 6.09
N TYR A 3 -3.36 3.01 4.82
CA TYR A 3 -4.33 2.06 4.33
C TYR A 3 -3.69 1.24 3.21
N LEU A 4 -3.53 -0.06 3.44
CA LEU A 4 -2.88 -0.97 2.52
C LEU A 4 -3.96 -1.87 1.93
N GLN A 5 -4.23 -1.74 0.63
CA GLN A 5 -5.30 -2.46 -0.04
C GLN A 5 -4.73 -3.38 -1.10
N LEU A 6 -4.97 -4.66 -0.95
CA LEU A 6 -4.60 -5.67 -1.94
C LEU A 6 -5.84 -6.16 -2.66
N ASP A 7 -5.89 -5.97 -3.97
CA ASP A 7 -6.92 -6.50 -4.84
C ASP A 7 -6.43 -7.79 -5.49
N VAL A 8 -7.19 -8.87 -5.33
CA VAL A 8 -6.89 -10.19 -5.89
C VAL A 8 -8.14 -10.78 -6.55
N ASN A 9 -7.92 -11.71 -7.48
CA ASN A 9 -9.02 -12.40 -8.17
C ASN A 9 -9.52 -13.63 -7.41
N GLU A 10 -8.66 -14.25 -6.60
CA GLU A 10 -8.95 -15.51 -5.94
C GLU A 10 -9.49 -15.31 -4.53
N HIS A 11 -10.02 -16.39 -3.95
CA HIS A 11 -10.45 -16.44 -2.57
C HIS A 11 -9.43 -17.22 -1.74
N TYR A 12 -9.18 -16.76 -0.52
CA TYR A 12 -8.21 -17.36 0.40
C TYR A 12 -8.84 -17.62 1.76
N PRO A 13 -8.41 -18.67 2.48
CA PRO A 13 -8.88 -18.89 3.86
C PRO A 13 -8.60 -17.68 4.76
N SER A 14 -9.48 -17.43 5.71
CA SER A 14 -9.31 -16.32 6.67
C SER A 14 -7.98 -16.38 7.42
N SER A 15 -7.51 -17.58 7.75
CA SER A 15 -6.21 -17.77 8.43
C SER A 15 -5.04 -17.30 7.60
N VAL A 16 -5.07 -17.55 6.29
CA VAL A 16 -4.04 -17.11 5.35
C VAL A 16 -4.06 -15.58 5.21
N LYS A 17 -5.23 -14.98 5.07
CA LYS A 17 -5.38 -13.53 5.00
C LYS A 17 -4.91 -12.85 6.29
N ARG A 18 -5.20 -13.45 7.44
CA ARG A 18 -4.73 -12.94 8.75
C ARG A 18 -3.20 -12.96 8.81
N THR A 19 -2.58 -14.05 8.38
CA THR A 19 -1.12 -14.17 8.33
C THR A 19 -0.50 -13.08 7.46
N LEU A 20 -1.06 -12.84 6.28
CA LEU A 20 -0.59 -11.79 5.39
C LEU A 20 -0.76 -10.40 6.02
N ALA A 21 -1.93 -10.11 6.57
CA ALA A 21 -2.22 -8.82 7.19
C ALA A 21 -1.24 -8.53 8.35
N ALA A 22 -0.97 -9.52 9.20
CA ALA A 22 -0.02 -9.37 10.30
C ALA A 22 1.38 -9.05 9.77
N ALA A 23 1.86 -9.80 8.78
CA ALA A 23 3.18 -9.58 8.18
C ALA A 23 3.31 -8.20 7.55
N MET A 24 2.28 -7.76 6.83
CA MET A 24 2.26 -6.44 6.19
C MET A 24 2.26 -5.31 7.23
N CYS A 25 1.44 -5.42 8.27
CA CYS A 25 1.40 -4.43 9.35
C CYS A 25 2.74 -4.31 10.06
N GLU A 26 3.36 -5.42 10.43
CA GLU A 26 4.65 -5.43 11.12
C GLU A 26 5.76 -4.81 10.27
N THR A 27 5.83 -5.20 9.00
CA THR A 27 6.83 -4.68 8.06
C THR A 27 6.64 -3.19 7.83
N TYR A 28 5.42 -2.76 7.57
CA TYR A 28 5.13 -1.35 7.34
C TYR A 28 5.45 -0.49 8.57
N ALA A 29 5.00 -0.92 9.75
CA ALA A 29 5.25 -0.22 11.01
C ALA A 29 6.74 -0.03 11.28
N ARG A 30 7.52 -1.09 11.08
CA ARG A 30 8.97 -1.08 11.30
C ARG A 30 9.70 -0.19 10.30
N MET A 31 9.40 -0.35 9.02
CA MET A 31 10.12 0.37 7.95
C MET A 31 9.74 1.85 7.87
N MET A 32 8.49 2.18 8.14
CA MET A 32 7.98 3.56 8.07
C MET A 32 7.96 4.28 9.42
N SER A 33 8.36 3.59 10.50
CA SER A 33 8.39 4.14 11.86
C SER A 33 7.03 4.71 12.28
N VAL A 34 5.98 3.91 12.10
CA VAL A 34 4.62 4.28 12.50
C VAL A 34 4.08 3.30 13.53
N ASP A 35 3.11 3.75 14.31
CA ASP A 35 2.41 2.92 15.27
C ASP A 35 1.59 1.86 14.52
N ILE A 36 1.86 0.59 14.78
CA ILE A 36 1.21 -0.54 14.12
C ILE A 36 -0.32 -0.51 14.29
N ARG A 37 -0.81 0.09 15.36
CA ARG A 37 -2.25 0.19 15.64
C ARG A 37 -2.99 1.13 14.67
N ARG A 38 -2.23 1.93 13.90
CA ARG A 38 -2.80 2.88 12.93
C ARG A 38 -2.92 2.31 11.53
N ILE A 39 -2.38 1.12 11.29
CA ILE A 39 -2.32 0.52 9.95
C ILE A 39 -3.56 -0.34 9.72
N SER A 40 -4.22 -0.11 8.60
CA SER A 40 -5.31 -0.97 8.14
C SER A 40 -4.88 -1.71 6.89
N VAL A 41 -5.18 -3.00 6.82
CA VAL A 41 -4.95 -3.84 5.65
C VAL A 41 -6.30 -4.35 5.16
N ALA A 42 -6.60 -4.13 3.90
CA ALA A 42 -7.76 -4.70 3.24
C ALA A 42 -7.31 -5.68 2.17
N ILE A 43 -7.89 -6.86 2.15
CA ILE A 43 -7.68 -7.84 1.09
C ILE A 43 -9.04 -7.98 0.39
N ARG A 44 -9.13 -7.42 -0.81
CA ARG A 44 -10.37 -7.42 -1.58
C ARG A 44 -10.34 -8.57 -2.58
N GLU A 45 -11.20 -9.53 -2.35
CA GLU A 45 -11.34 -10.70 -3.19
C GLU A 45 -12.39 -10.39 -4.25
N LEU A 46 -11.95 -9.94 -5.43
CA LEU A 46 -12.83 -9.47 -6.49
C LEU A 46 -13.54 -10.58 -7.24
N GLY A 47 -13.06 -11.81 -7.08
CA GLY A 47 -13.59 -12.96 -7.79
C GLY A 47 -12.93 -13.14 -9.16
N ASP A 48 -13.24 -14.26 -9.80
CA ASP A 48 -12.72 -14.60 -11.12
C ASP A 48 -13.08 -13.50 -12.12
N GLY A 49 -12.07 -13.01 -12.84
CA GLY A 49 -12.25 -11.94 -13.81
C GLY A 49 -12.42 -10.53 -13.22
N GLY A 50 -12.02 -10.32 -11.97
CA GLY A 50 -12.21 -9.02 -11.29
C GLY A 50 -11.21 -7.95 -11.69
N ILE A 51 -9.95 -8.30 -11.94
CA ILE A 51 -8.89 -7.34 -12.25
C ILE A 51 -7.95 -7.87 -13.34
N TRP A 52 -7.70 -7.04 -14.37
CA TRP A 52 -7.01 -7.41 -15.59
C TRP A 52 -5.95 -6.39 -15.96
N ARG A 53 -4.96 -6.86 -16.72
CA ARG A 53 -3.98 -6.01 -17.39
C ARG A 53 -3.56 -6.65 -18.70
N ILE A 54 -3.24 -5.83 -19.71
CA ILE A 54 -2.57 -6.29 -20.93
C ILE A 54 -1.08 -6.26 -20.64
N PRO A 55 -0.40 -7.43 -20.58
CA PRO A 55 0.98 -7.51 -20.10
C PRO A 55 2.01 -6.96 -21.09
N GLU A 56 1.67 -6.96 -22.35
CA GLU A 56 2.53 -6.45 -23.43
C GLU A 56 1.68 -6.04 -24.63
N LEU A 57 2.26 -5.25 -25.51
CA LEU A 57 1.56 -4.73 -26.68
C LEU A 57 0.99 -5.89 -27.54
N ASN A 58 -0.28 -5.77 -27.91
CA ASN A 58 -1.02 -6.76 -28.71
C ASN A 58 -1.26 -8.10 -28.02
N ALA A 59 -0.96 -8.23 -26.74
CA ALA A 59 -1.30 -9.43 -25.97
C ALA A 59 -2.76 -9.39 -25.49
N GLU A 60 -3.28 -10.54 -25.10
CA GLU A 60 -4.59 -10.65 -24.47
C GLU A 60 -4.51 -10.20 -23.01
N PRO A 61 -5.63 -9.69 -22.44
CA PRO A 61 -5.69 -9.37 -21.01
C PRO A 61 -5.41 -10.62 -20.15
N VAL A 62 -4.68 -10.40 -19.07
CA VAL A 62 -4.37 -11.44 -18.08
C VAL A 62 -4.82 -10.99 -16.69
N PRO A 63 -5.22 -11.93 -15.81
CA PRO A 63 -5.54 -11.59 -14.44
C PRO A 63 -4.28 -11.13 -13.70
N VAL A 64 -4.42 -10.07 -12.93
CA VAL A 64 -3.33 -9.49 -12.15
C VAL A 64 -3.81 -9.18 -10.73
N SER A 65 -2.87 -8.82 -9.86
CA SER A 65 -3.14 -8.29 -8.53
C SER A 65 -2.56 -6.88 -8.42
N LEU A 66 -3.17 -6.06 -7.60
CA LEU A 66 -2.73 -4.69 -7.37
C LEU A 66 -2.68 -4.42 -5.87
N LEU A 67 -1.53 -3.93 -5.41
CA LEU A 67 -1.37 -3.43 -4.05
C LEU A 67 -1.39 -1.91 -4.10
N MET A 68 -2.39 -1.31 -3.49
CA MET A 68 -2.54 0.14 -3.34
C MET A 68 -2.12 0.52 -1.93
N LEU A 69 -1.15 1.44 -1.82
CA LEU A 69 -0.65 1.95 -0.55
C LEU A 69 -1.03 3.41 -0.42
N ASP A 70 -2.05 3.68 0.38
CA ASP A 70 -2.43 5.05 0.71
C ASP A 70 -1.71 5.46 1.99
N ILE A 71 -0.76 6.39 1.86
CA ILE A 71 0.19 6.71 2.91
C ILE A 71 0.25 8.22 3.19
N ARG A 72 0.74 8.55 4.39
CA ARG A 72 1.03 9.93 4.74
C ARG A 72 2.16 10.47 3.86
N ARG A 73 1.98 11.69 3.37
CA ARG A 73 2.99 12.40 2.57
C ARG A 73 4.28 12.63 3.39
N GLY A 74 5.43 12.71 2.72
CA GLY A 74 6.72 13.01 3.36
C GLY A 74 7.70 11.83 3.39
N ARG A 75 7.32 10.66 2.90
CA ARG A 75 8.25 9.52 2.82
C ARG A 75 9.09 9.63 1.54
N PRO A 76 10.43 9.51 1.62
CA PRO A 76 11.29 9.54 0.42
C PRO A 76 10.95 8.42 -0.56
N ALA A 77 11.19 8.66 -1.84
CA ALA A 77 10.87 7.69 -2.89
C ALA A 77 11.59 6.36 -2.72
N ASP A 78 12.86 6.36 -2.30
CA ASP A 78 13.61 5.11 -2.04
C ASP A 78 13.01 4.30 -0.90
N LEU A 79 12.60 4.94 0.17
CA LEU A 79 11.94 4.24 1.28
C LEU A 79 10.61 3.64 0.82
N ARG A 80 9.83 4.38 0.02
CA ARG A 80 8.59 3.85 -0.56
C ARG A 80 8.86 2.61 -1.41
N MET A 81 9.91 2.63 -2.24
CA MET A 81 10.27 1.48 -3.09
C MET A 81 10.71 0.28 -2.25
N GLN A 82 11.49 0.49 -1.19
CA GLN A 82 11.89 -0.57 -0.28
C GLN A 82 10.70 -1.21 0.42
N VAL A 83 9.77 -0.40 0.90
CA VAL A 83 8.54 -0.89 1.54
C VAL A 83 7.68 -1.66 0.54
N ALA A 84 7.50 -1.12 -0.66
CA ALA A 84 6.74 -1.80 -1.71
C ALA A 84 7.33 -3.18 -2.00
N LYS A 85 8.65 -3.27 -2.14
CA LYS A 85 9.34 -4.55 -2.36
C LYS A 85 9.07 -5.54 -1.22
N ALA A 86 9.23 -5.11 0.02
CA ALA A 86 9.02 -5.96 1.19
C ALA A 86 7.58 -6.46 1.30
N LEU A 87 6.60 -5.59 1.03
CA LEU A 87 5.19 -5.97 1.05
C LEU A 87 4.85 -6.93 -0.09
N CYS A 88 5.40 -6.71 -1.29
CA CYS A 88 5.23 -7.64 -2.41
C CYS A 88 5.77 -9.03 -2.07
N GLU A 89 6.92 -9.12 -1.42
CA GLU A 89 7.51 -10.39 -1.00
C GLU A 89 6.58 -11.16 -0.07
N HIS A 90 5.90 -10.47 0.84
CA HIS A 90 4.88 -11.10 1.70
C HIS A 90 3.68 -11.60 0.88
N CYS A 91 3.17 -10.78 -0.03
CA CYS A 91 2.03 -11.17 -0.87
C CYS A 91 2.35 -12.39 -1.73
N ILE A 92 3.52 -12.41 -2.34
CA ILE A 92 3.97 -13.53 -3.18
C ILE A 92 4.13 -14.80 -2.35
N ARG A 93 4.80 -14.70 -1.21
CA ARG A 93 5.09 -15.85 -0.34
C ARG A 93 3.83 -16.43 0.28
N VAL A 94 2.95 -15.58 0.80
CA VAL A 94 1.77 -16.03 1.58
C VAL A 94 0.62 -16.46 0.68
N LEU A 95 0.36 -15.71 -0.39
CA LEU A 95 -0.77 -15.98 -1.29
C LEU A 95 -0.37 -16.76 -2.55
N GLY A 96 0.92 -16.93 -2.80
CA GLY A 96 1.39 -17.59 -4.02
C GLY A 96 1.19 -16.74 -5.28
N LEU A 97 1.16 -15.42 -5.15
CA LEU A 97 1.00 -14.53 -6.30
C LEU A 97 2.24 -14.57 -7.19
N ARG A 98 2.04 -14.34 -8.49
CA ARG A 98 3.14 -14.21 -9.44
C ARG A 98 3.71 -12.80 -9.36
N GLU A 99 5.02 -12.69 -9.28
CA GLU A 99 5.75 -11.42 -9.24
C GLU A 99 5.45 -10.56 -10.49
N ASP A 100 5.41 -11.20 -11.67
CA ASP A 100 5.13 -10.51 -12.93
C ASP A 100 3.66 -10.12 -13.12
N ARG A 101 2.79 -10.47 -12.18
CA ARG A 101 1.35 -10.17 -12.18
C ARG A 101 0.92 -9.33 -10.97
N LEU A 102 1.87 -8.72 -10.28
CA LEU A 102 1.62 -7.87 -9.11
C LEU A 102 2.26 -6.52 -9.32
N ASN A 103 1.46 -5.46 -9.22
CA ASN A 103 1.95 -4.09 -9.23
C ASN A 103 1.61 -3.39 -7.93
N VAL A 104 2.36 -2.34 -7.62
CA VAL A 104 2.14 -1.49 -6.45
C VAL A 104 1.98 -0.05 -6.92
N GLU A 105 0.99 0.62 -6.39
CA GLU A 105 0.81 2.06 -6.57
C GLU A 105 0.69 2.74 -5.21
N PHE A 106 1.14 3.98 -5.15
CA PHE A 106 1.03 4.81 -3.97
C PHE A 106 0.06 5.94 -4.23
N THR A 107 -0.80 6.20 -3.26
CA THR A 107 -1.46 7.49 -3.09
C THR A 107 -0.91 8.14 -1.84
N GLN A 108 -0.86 9.46 -1.80
CA GLN A 108 -0.33 10.19 -0.66
C GLN A 108 -1.35 11.23 -0.22
N HIS A 109 -1.46 11.41 1.08
CA HIS A 109 -2.34 12.41 1.67
C HIS A 109 -1.64 13.13 2.83
N ASP A 110 -2.11 14.33 3.13
CA ASP A 110 -1.65 15.11 4.27
C ASP A 110 -2.41 14.71 5.54
N GLY A 111 -1.89 15.10 6.69
CA GLY A 111 -2.51 14.75 7.96
C GLY A 111 -3.85 15.43 8.22
N ASP A 112 -4.18 16.50 7.46
CA ASP A 112 -5.49 17.15 7.50
C ASP A 112 -6.51 16.54 6.53
N GLU A 113 -6.12 15.52 5.79
CA GLU A 113 -6.99 14.80 4.86
C GLU A 113 -7.49 13.48 5.45
N MET A 114 -7.57 13.40 6.75
CA MET A 114 -8.14 12.27 7.50
C MET A 114 -8.95 12.81 8.68
N TYR A 115 -9.95 12.03 9.10
CA TYR A 115 -10.79 12.38 10.23
C TYR A 115 -10.77 11.25 11.25
N HIS A 116 -10.47 11.59 12.49
CA HIS A 116 -10.49 10.66 13.61
C HIS A 116 -11.75 10.89 14.44
N PRO A 117 -12.73 9.99 14.43
CA PRO A 117 -13.98 10.20 15.19
C PRO A 117 -13.77 10.41 16.68
N THR A 118 -12.81 9.71 17.27
CA THR A 118 -12.52 9.84 18.71
C THR A 118 -11.82 11.15 19.07
N LEU A 119 -11.13 11.77 18.12
CA LEU A 119 -10.46 13.05 18.31
C LEU A 119 -11.30 14.23 17.81
N GLY A 120 -12.30 13.95 16.98
CA GLY A 120 -13.16 14.97 16.37
C GLY A 120 -12.46 15.85 15.36
N GLY A 121 -11.37 15.36 14.72
CA GLY A 121 -10.59 16.16 13.79
C GLY A 121 -9.53 15.37 13.03
N PHE A 122 -8.66 16.09 12.34
CA PHE A 122 -7.57 15.52 11.57
C PHE A 122 -6.40 15.08 12.46
N SER A 123 -5.32 14.59 11.84
CA SER A 123 -4.15 14.08 12.57
C SER A 123 -3.52 15.16 13.47
N PRO A 124 -3.31 14.90 14.77
CA PRO A 124 -2.82 15.91 15.71
C PRO A 124 -1.38 16.34 15.46
N ASP A 125 -0.61 15.58 14.70
CA ASP A 125 0.77 15.92 14.33
C ASP A 125 0.89 16.62 12.97
N TRP A 126 -0.24 16.96 12.35
CA TRP A 126 -0.24 17.73 11.10
C TRP A 126 0.21 19.17 11.34
N THR A 127 1.02 19.70 10.41
CA THR A 127 1.46 21.08 10.40
C THR A 127 1.24 21.70 9.03
N PRO A 128 0.96 23.01 8.93
CA PRO A 128 0.94 23.71 7.65
C PRO A 128 2.28 23.54 6.91
N GLY A 129 2.23 23.26 5.60
CA GLY A 129 3.42 23.03 4.79
C GLY A 129 3.85 21.57 4.67
N GLU A 130 3.13 20.65 5.28
CA GLU A 130 3.41 19.21 5.17
C GLU A 130 3.43 18.74 3.71
N ALA A 131 2.54 19.26 2.87
CA ALA A 131 2.48 18.94 1.44
C ALA A 131 3.76 19.36 0.71
N ASP A 132 4.32 20.51 1.05
CA ASP A 132 5.55 21.02 0.44
C ASP A 132 6.76 20.18 0.82
N ALA A 133 6.83 19.72 2.06
CA ALA A 133 7.89 18.83 2.53
C ALA A 133 7.92 17.50 1.76
N GLY A 134 6.74 16.96 1.43
CA GLY A 134 6.62 15.75 0.61
C GLY A 134 7.08 15.95 -0.83
N SER A 135 6.85 17.13 -1.39
CA SER A 135 7.24 17.48 -2.76
C SER A 135 8.75 17.66 -2.90
N SER A 136 9.42 18.25 -1.91
CA SER A 136 10.86 18.45 -1.93
C SER A 136 11.66 17.14 -1.88
N GLY A 137 11.15 16.13 -1.21
CA GLY A 137 11.76 14.80 -1.19
C GLY A 137 11.76 14.10 -2.55
N ASN A 138 10.78 14.39 -3.40
CA ASN A 138 10.71 13.87 -4.76
C ASN A 138 11.62 14.64 -5.74
N ALA A 139 11.80 15.93 -5.53
CA ALA A 139 12.61 16.77 -6.39
C ALA A 139 14.11 16.44 -6.30
N THR A 140 14.58 15.99 -5.15
CA THR A 140 16.00 15.67 -4.93
C THR A 140 16.47 14.43 -5.71
N ARG A 141 15.57 13.66 -6.26
CA ARG A 141 15.87 12.43 -7.01
C ARG A 141 15.85 12.57 -8.52
N ALA A 142 15.28 13.63 -9.03
CA ALA A 142 15.19 13.90 -10.47
C ALA A 142 16.48 14.53 -11.04
N GLY A 143 17.51 14.67 -10.20
CA GLY A 143 18.83 15.17 -10.60
C GLY A 143 19.85 14.09 -10.84
#